data_f883ba7462fc1ab604bc284c58493eaf
#
_entry.id   f883ba7462fc1ab604bc284c58493eaf
#
_cell.length_a   1.000
_cell.length_b   1.000
_cell.length_c   1.000
_cell.angle_alpha   90.00
_cell.angle_beta   90.00
_cell.angle_gamma   90.00
#
_symmetry.space_group_name_H-M   'P 1'
#
loop_
_entity.id
_entity.type
_entity.pdbx_description
1 polymer ?
#
loop_
_entity_poly.entity_id
_entity_poly.type
_entity_poly.pdbx_seq_one_letter_code
_entity_poly.pdbx_strand_id
1 'polypeptide(L)'
;MYDWIRMGLDGKPRPLNIQHGMNNLYFERKGEKVIQELICHPYIMKENQECTIEHLPTHKEHFYDVYRYTFKDRIQMNTENTCHVCMIVEGDSVCIETEDGMKQRFNYAETFVIPAAARSYTIINENPDKRIMLVKAFVKKEVTLK
;
A
#
# COMPACT_ATOMS: atom_id res chain seq x y z
N MET A 1 5.99 22.57 -4.94
CA MET A 1 6.25 23.93 -5.45
C MET A 1 5.98 25.01 -4.42
N TYR A 2 4.93 24.93 -3.66
CA TYR A 2 4.58 25.88 -2.62
C TYR A 2 4.89 25.28 -1.24
N ASP A 3 5.80 25.89 -0.51
CA ASP A 3 6.20 25.47 0.84
C ASP A 3 5.57 26.43 1.84
N TRP A 4 4.33 26.17 2.19
CA TRP A 4 3.48 27.03 3.02
C TRP A 4 4.15 27.36 4.34
N ILE A 5 4.52 28.65 4.53
CA ILE A 5 5.06 29.20 5.79
C ILE A 5 6.26 28.41 6.38
N ARG A 6 6.86 27.51 5.62
CA ARG A 6 8.01 26.74 6.11
C ARG A 6 9.26 27.61 6.10
N MET A 7 9.81 27.81 7.29
CA MET A 7 11.02 28.63 7.46
C MET A 7 12.28 27.80 7.20
N GLY A 8 13.28 28.45 6.61
CA GLY A 8 14.65 27.96 6.56
C GLY A 8 15.33 28.08 7.92
N LEU A 9 16.55 27.55 8.03
CA LEU A 9 17.37 27.67 9.25
C LEU A 9 17.76 29.12 9.58
N ASP A 10 17.68 30.01 8.60
CA ASP A 10 17.92 31.44 8.72
C ASP A 10 16.71 32.26 9.17
N GLY A 11 15.59 31.57 9.51
CA GLY A 11 14.35 32.19 9.93
C GLY A 11 13.58 32.90 8.82
N LYS A 12 13.97 32.75 7.55
CA LYS A 12 13.25 33.33 6.40
C LYS A 12 12.40 32.27 5.69
N PRO A 13 11.31 32.68 5.03
CA PRO A 13 10.54 31.75 4.19
C PRO A 13 11.43 31.11 3.12
N ARG A 14 11.26 29.81 2.88
CA ARG A 14 12.01 29.12 1.82
C ARG A 14 11.64 29.66 0.43
N PRO A 15 12.61 29.74 -0.49
CA PRO A 15 12.33 30.19 -1.84
C PRO A 15 11.41 29.20 -2.58
N LEU A 16 10.50 29.74 -3.37
CA LEU A 16 9.64 28.94 -4.25
C LEU A 16 10.44 28.49 -5.48
N ASN A 17 10.62 27.18 -5.60
CA ASN A 17 11.31 26.57 -6.74
C ASN A 17 10.32 26.30 -7.90
N ILE A 18 9.65 27.34 -8.39
CA ILE A 18 8.62 27.24 -9.42
C ILE A 18 9.18 26.63 -10.70
N GLN A 19 10.33 27.11 -11.17
CA GLN A 19 10.95 26.61 -12.39
C GLN A 19 11.29 25.12 -12.29
N HIS A 20 11.89 24.67 -11.17
CA HIS A 20 12.15 23.26 -10.95
C HIS A 20 10.86 22.44 -10.89
N GLY A 21 9.80 22.98 -10.27
CA GLY A 21 8.50 22.34 -10.25
C GLY A 21 7.92 22.16 -11.65
N MET A 22 7.97 23.22 -12.47
CA MET A 22 7.48 23.18 -13.85
C MET A 22 8.26 22.21 -14.73
N ASN A 23 9.59 22.12 -14.56
CA ASN A 23 10.45 21.20 -15.30
C ASN A 23 10.15 19.70 -14.97
N ASN A 24 9.52 19.43 -13.84
CA ASN A 24 9.11 18.07 -13.44
C ASN A 24 7.69 17.72 -13.86
N LEU A 25 6.95 18.63 -14.50
CA LEU A 25 5.61 18.37 -15.00
C LEU A 25 5.66 17.84 -16.43
N TYR A 26 4.96 16.72 -16.64
CA TYR A 26 4.78 16.15 -17.98
C TYR A 26 3.47 16.66 -18.58
N PHE A 27 3.52 17.81 -19.24
CA PHE A 27 2.36 18.55 -19.75
C PHE A 27 1.56 17.81 -20.83
N GLU A 28 2.16 16.80 -21.46
CA GLU A 28 1.47 15.98 -22.46
C GLU A 28 0.50 14.96 -21.85
N ARG A 29 0.62 14.70 -20.55
CA ARG A 29 -0.34 13.87 -19.79
C ARG A 29 -1.52 14.72 -19.37
N LYS A 30 -2.49 14.92 -20.27
CA LYS A 30 -3.72 15.70 -20.05
C LYS A 30 -4.93 14.99 -20.65
N GLY A 31 -6.13 15.34 -20.16
CA GLY A 31 -7.39 14.81 -20.66
C GLY A 31 -7.46 13.30 -20.57
N GLU A 32 -7.92 12.66 -21.64
CA GLU A 32 -8.12 11.21 -21.74
C GLU A 32 -6.85 10.38 -21.42
N LYS A 33 -5.68 10.91 -21.78
CA LYS A 33 -4.40 10.25 -21.50
C LYS A 33 -4.15 10.07 -19.99
N VAL A 34 -4.59 11.02 -19.15
CA VAL A 34 -4.51 10.90 -17.68
C VAL A 34 -5.40 9.76 -17.20
N ILE A 35 -6.61 9.64 -17.74
CA ILE A 35 -7.54 8.57 -17.36
C ILE A 35 -6.96 7.20 -17.70
N GLN A 36 -6.40 7.07 -18.90
CA GLN A 36 -5.85 5.79 -19.37
C GLN A 36 -4.53 5.38 -18.67
N GLU A 37 -3.66 6.34 -18.37
CA GLU A 37 -2.31 6.04 -17.87
C GLU A 37 -2.18 6.12 -16.34
N LEU A 38 -2.93 7.02 -15.69
CA LEU A 38 -2.70 7.37 -14.28
C LEU A 38 -3.85 7.00 -13.34
N ILE A 39 -5.05 6.77 -13.87
CA ILE A 39 -6.18 6.36 -13.03
C ILE A 39 -6.12 4.85 -12.84
N CYS A 40 -6.08 4.43 -11.58
CA CYS A 40 -6.16 3.02 -11.22
C CYS A 40 -7.56 2.46 -11.55
N HIS A 41 -7.61 1.32 -12.24
CA HIS A 41 -8.83 0.57 -12.50
C HIS A 41 -8.79 -0.75 -11.72
N PRO A 42 -9.29 -0.78 -10.47
CA PRO A 42 -9.29 -1.97 -9.64
C PRO A 42 -10.09 -3.10 -10.27
N TYR A 43 -9.64 -4.33 -10.07
CA TYR A 43 -10.41 -5.52 -10.47
C TYR A 43 -10.25 -6.64 -9.46
N ILE A 44 -11.30 -7.46 -9.32
CA ILE A 44 -11.33 -8.61 -8.41
C ILE A 44 -10.48 -9.73 -9.03
N MET A 45 -9.47 -10.19 -8.28
CA MET A 45 -8.65 -11.35 -8.63
C MET A 45 -9.21 -12.64 -8.08
N LYS A 46 -9.77 -12.58 -6.88
CA LYS A 46 -10.36 -13.72 -6.17
C LYS A 46 -11.50 -13.25 -5.29
N GLU A 47 -12.58 -13.99 -5.31
CA GLU A 47 -13.71 -13.79 -4.41
C GLU A 47 -14.22 -15.15 -3.95
N ASN A 48 -14.33 -15.36 -2.65
CA ASN A 48 -14.92 -16.51 -2.01
C ASN A 48 -15.58 -16.10 -0.69
N GLN A 49 -16.11 -17.07 0.07
CA GLN A 49 -16.78 -16.80 1.34
C GLN A 49 -15.84 -16.25 2.43
N GLU A 50 -14.54 -16.50 2.32
CA GLU A 50 -13.55 -16.13 3.33
C GLU A 50 -12.96 -14.74 3.06
N CYS A 51 -12.63 -14.43 1.81
CA CYS A 51 -12.01 -13.16 1.46
C CYS A 51 -12.29 -12.75 0.00
N THR A 52 -12.24 -11.43 -0.22
CA THR A 52 -12.13 -10.81 -1.54
C THR A 52 -10.74 -10.22 -1.69
N ILE A 53 -10.09 -10.49 -2.82
CA ILE A 53 -8.78 -9.95 -3.19
C ILE A 53 -8.95 -9.11 -4.44
N GLU A 54 -8.64 -7.83 -4.33
CA GLU A 54 -8.67 -6.89 -5.46
C GLU A 54 -7.24 -6.46 -5.80
N HIS A 55 -6.93 -6.42 -7.09
CA HIS A 55 -5.73 -5.77 -7.58
C HIS A 55 -6.00 -4.28 -7.76
N LEU A 56 -5.14 -3.45 -7.22
CA LEU A 56 -5.11 -2.01 -7.42
C LEU A 56 -3.90 -1.68 -8.30
N PRO A 57 -4.01 -1.79 -9.64
CA PRO A 57 -2.87 -1.69 -10.53
C PRO A 57 -2.12 -0.38 -10.36
N THR A 58 -0.80 -0.45 -10.20
CA THR A 58 0.08 0.71 -10.21
C THR A 58 0.59 0.99 -11.62
N HIS A 59 1.11 2.22 -11.85
CA HIS A 59 1.72 2.54 -13.14
C HIS A 59 2.84 1.54 -13.48
N LYS A 60 2.98 1.20 -14.78
CA LYS A 60 3.93 0.20 -15.27
C LYS A 60 5.39 0.47 -14.89
N GLU A 61 5.76 1.76 -14.73
CA GLU A 61 7.10 2.18 -14.33
C GLU A 61 7.35 2.09 -12.82
N HIS A 62 6.31 1.87 -12.01
CA HIS A 62 6.47 1.70 -10.57
C HIS A 62 7.01 0.30 -10.28
N PHE A 63 7.99 0.21 -9.39
CA PHE A 63 8.60 -1.05 -8.97
C PHE A 63 7.74 -1.87 -8.00
N TYR A 64 6.64 -1.31 -7.50
CA TYR A 64 5.74 -1.95 -6.54
C TYR A 64 4.33 -2.12 -7.12
N ASP A 65 3.58 -3.02 -6.51
CA ASP A 65 2.18 -3.27 -6.81
C ASP A 65 1.36 -3.30 -5.52
N VAL A 66 0.03 -3.20 -5.65
CA VAL A 66 -0.87 -3.03 -4.51
C VAL A 66 -2.07 -3.95 -4.63
N TYR A 67 -2.34 -4.72 -3.58
CA TYR A 67 -3.55 -5.52 -3.43
C TYR A 67 -4.38 -5.05 -2.24
N ARG A 68 -5.69 -5.15 -2.35
CA ARG A 68 -6.64 -4.92 -1.27
C ARG A 68 -7.32 -6.23 -0.90
N TYR A 69 -7.32 -6.54 0.39
CA TYR A 69 -7.93 -7.73 0.97
C TYR A 69 -9.10 -7.33 1.84
N THR A 70 -10.26 -7.96 1.64
CA THR A 70 -11.44 -7.78 2.49
C THR A 70 -11.84 -9.13 3.07
N PHE A 71 -11.90 -9.25 4.39
CA PHE A 71 -12.21 -10.51 5.10
C PHE A 71 -12.87 -10.25 6.46
N LYS A 72 -13.49 -11.30 7.04
CA LYS A 72 -14.15 -11.20 8.35
C LYS A 72 -13.38 -11.88 9.48
N ASP A 73 -12.81 -13.07 9.24
CA ASP A 73 -12.12 -13.85 10.27
C ASP A 73 -10.60 -13.74 10.15
N ARG A 74 -9.99 -14.46 9.25
CA ARG A 74 -8.55 -14.51 9.07
C ARG A 74 -8.15 -14.77 7.64
N ILE A 75 -6.95 -14.39 7.29
CA ILE A 75 -6.33 -14.77 6.02
C ILE A 75 -4.89 -15.21 6.26
N GLN A 76 -4.45 -16.24 5.55
CA GLN A 76 -3.05 -16.65 5.51
C GLN A 76 -2.38 -16.10 4.26
N MET A 77 -1.18 -15.60 4.43
CA MET A 77 -0.36 -15.00 3.36
C MET A 77 1.04 -15.57 3.35
N ASN A 78 1.65 -15.62 2.16
CA ASN A 78 3.06 -15.92 1.96
C ASN A 78 3.77 -14.66 1.46
N THR A 79 4.99 -14.39 1.94
CA THR A 79 5.78 -13.22 1.52
C THR A 79 6.32 -13.34 0.11
N GLU A 80 6.39 -14.54 -0.45
CA GLU A 80 7.00 -14.83 -1.77
C GLU A 80 8.40 -14.22 -1.92
N ASN A 81 9.17 -14.21 -0.82
CA ASN A 81 10.51 -13.63 -0.70
C ASN A 81 10.59 -12.10 -0.90
N THR A 82 9.47 -11.40 -0.77
CA THR A 82 9.44 -9.93 -0.77
C THR A 82 8.92 -9.40 0.55
N CYS A 83 9.26 -8.17 0.92
CA CYS A 83 8.62 -7.52 2.06
C CYS A 83 7.20 -7.06 1.66
N HIS A 84 6.28 -7.13 2.61
CA HIS A 84 4.94 -6.58 2.47
C HIS A 84 4.80 -5.34 3.35
N VAL A 85 4.35 -4.23 2.78
CA VAL A 85 3.94 -3.04 3.53
C VAL A 85 2.42 -3.05 3.59
N CYS A 86 1.89 -3.16 4.81
CA CYS A 86 0.46 -3.34 5.03
C CYS A 86 -0.12 -2.18 5.83
N MET A 87 -1.40 -1.86 5.56
CA MET A 87 -2.16 -0.85 6.29
C MET A 87 -3.61 -1.30 6.42
N ILE A 88 -4.19 -1.15 7.62
CA ILE A 88 -5.61 -1.39 7.85
C ILE A 88 -6.36 -0.12 7.46
N VAL A 89 -7.23 -0.21 6.45
CA VAL A 89 -7.99 0.93 5.92
C VAL A 89 -9.49 0.88 6.27
N GLU A 90 -9.98 -0.26 6.80
CA GLU A 90 -11.31 -0.41 7.38
C GLU A 90 -11.29 -1.52 8.44
N GLY A 91 -12.08 -1.37 9.49
CA GLY A 91 -12.13 -2.26 10.65
C GLY A 91 -11.43 -1.66 11.87
N ASP A 92 -11.26 -2.43 12.94
CA ASP A 92 -10.72 -1.94 14.22
C ASP A 92 -9.23 -2.30 14.38
N SER A 93 -8.92 -3.59 14.47
CA SER A 93 -7.56 -4.08 14.69
C SER A 93 -7.39 -5.50 14.17
N VAL A 94 -6.14 -5.86 13.92
CA VAL A 94 -5.74 -7.22 13.56
C VAL A 94 -4.58 -7.69 14.44
N CYS A 95 -4.49 -9.00 14.64
CA CYS A 95 -3.32 -9.67 15.16
C CYS A 95 -2.58 -10.36 14.02
N ILE A 96 -1.30 -10.05 13.84
CA ILE A 96 -0.41 -10.76 12.93
C ILE A 96 0.25 -11.89 13.69
N GLU A 97 0.18 -13.11 13.16
CA GLU A 97 0.83 -14.29 13.71
C GLU A 97 1.78 -14.90 12.67
N THR A 98 3.06 -15.01 12.99
CA THR A 98 4.10 -15.60 12.14
C THR A 98 4.26 -17.08 12.42
N GLU A 99 4.94 -17.84 11.53
CA GLU A 99 5.13 -19.28 11.69
C GLU A 99 5.93 -19.66 12.96
N ASP A 100 6.80 -18.78 13.43
CA ASP A 100 7.57 -18.97 14.68
C ASP A 100 6.77 -18.61 15.94
N GLY A 101 5.48 -18.26 15.79
CA GLY A 101 4.56 -17.97 16.87
C GLY A 101 4.64 -16.55 17.43
N MET A 102 5.39 -15.65 16.81
CA MET A 102 5.37 -14.23 17.17
C MET A 102 4.01 -13.63 16.85
N LYS A 103 3.46 -12.84 17.80
CA LYS A 103 2.18 -12.16 17.66
C LYS A 103 2.36 -10.66 17.84
N GLN A 104 1.80 -9.88 16.93
CA GLN A 104 1.82 -8.43 16.99
C GLN A 104 0.46 -7.87 16.59
N ARG A 105 -0.08 -6.98 17.41
CA ARG A 105 -1.34 -6.27 17.15
C ARG A 105 -1.09 -4.97 16.41
N PHE A 106 -1.98 -4.66 15.45
CA PHE A 106 -2.03 -3.39 14.74
C PHE A 106 -3.47 -2.88 14.69
N ASN A 107 -3.64 -1.56 14.82
CA ASN A 107 -4.94 -0.91 14.82
C ASN A 107 -5.25 -0.27 13.45
N TYR A 108 -6.49 0.16 13.28
CA TYR A 108 -6.91 0.97 12.13
C TYR A 108 -5.93 2.12 11.86
N ALA A 109 -5.64 2.36 10.58
CA ALA A 109 -4.73 3.38 10.06
C ALA A 109 -3.23 3.21 10.43
N GLU A 110 -2.86 2.14 11.16
CA GLU A 110 -1.45 1.81 11.37
C GLU A 110 -0.86 1.14 10.14
N THR A 111 0.34 1.58 9.76
CA THR A 111 1.15 0.96 8.70
C THR A 111 2.23 0.11 9.32
N PHE A 112 2.38 -1.12 8.85
CA PHE A 112 3.38 -2.05 9.33
C PHE A 112 4.04 -2.81 8.19
N VAL A 113 5.22 -3.36 8.48
CA VAL A 113 6.02 -4.10 7.50
C VAL A 113 6.17 -5.55 7.95
N ILE A 114 5.86 -6.48 7.05
CA ILE A 114 6.19 -7.90 7.19
C ILE A 114 7.48 -8.15 6.37
N PRO A 115 8.59 -8.52 7.02
CA PRO A 115 9.83 -8.80 6.30
C PRO A 115 9.71 -10.10 5.49
N ALA A 116 10.47 -10.21 4.40
CA ALA A 116 10.53 -11.42 3.57
C ALA A 116 10.86 -12.67 4.39
N ALA A 117 11.69 -12.54 5.43
CA ALA A 117 12.10 -13.63 6.33
C ALA A 117 10.95 -14.26 7.12
N ALA A 118 9.82 -13.58 7.26
CA ALA A 118 8.62 -14.16 7.91
C ALA A 118 8.02 -15.33 7.12
N ARG A 119 8.32 -15.44 5.82
CA ARG A 119 7.87 -16.48 4.89
C ARG A 119 6.34 -16.58 4.79
N SER A 120 5.69 -17.07 5.84
CA SER A 120 4.24 -17.18 5.96
C SER A 120 3.76 -16.52 7.25
N TYR A 121 2.59 -15.92 7.19
CA TYR A 121 1.96 -15.27 8.34
C TYR A 121 0.43 -15.27 8.18
N THR A 122 -0.26 -15.18 9.31
CA THR A 122 -1.72 -15.09 9.36
C THR A 122 -2.11 -13.71 9.89
N ILE A 123 -3.07 -13.09 9.24
CA ILE A 123 -3.73 -11.87 9.72
C ILE A 123 -5.09 -12.28 10.30
N ILE A 124 -5.30 -12.02 11.57
CA ILE A 124 -6.49 -12.41 12.32
C ILE A 124 -7.25 -11.13 12.69
N ASN A 125 -8.52 -11.06 12.30
CA ASN A 125 -9.42 -9.99 12.71
C ASN A 125 -9.79 -10.17 14.19
N GLU A 126 -9.56 -9.16 15.02
CA GLU A 126 -9.89 -9.21 16.44
C GLU A 126 -11.35 -8.83 16.75
N ASN A 127 -12.10 -8.33 15.77
CA ASN A 127 -13.53 -8.02 15.89
C ASN A 127 -14.33 -8.62 14.72
N PRO A 128 -14.79 -9.89 14.83
CA PRO A 128 -15.48 -10.60 13.75
C PRO A 128 -16.85 -10.02 13.38
N ASP A 129 -17.41 -9.10 14.20
CA ASP A 129 -18.63 -8.39 13.86
C ASP A 129 -18.43 -7.35 12.75
N LYS A 130 -17.19 -6.93 12.54
CA LYS A 130 -16.79 -6.00 11.49
C LYS A 130 -15.86 -6.70 10.49
N ARG A 131 -15.96 -6.32 9.23
CA ARG A 131 -14.96 -6.75 8.24
C ARG A 131 -13.67 -5.95 8.42
N ILE A 132 -12.58 -6.55 8.04
CA ILE A 132 -11.30 -5.87 7.83
C ILE A 132 -11.11 -5.60 6.33
N MET A 133 -10.68 -4.40 6.01
CA MET A 133 -10.09 -4.08 4.72
C MET A 133 -8.63 -3.70 4.94
N LEU A 134 -7.72 -4.42 4.28
CA LEU A 134 -6.28 -4.25 4.39
C LEU A 134 -5.69 -3.99 3.00
N VAL A 135 -4.85 -3.00 2.89
CA VAL A 135 -4.06 -2.73 1.69
C VAL A 135 -2.65 -3.27 1.91
N LYS A 136 -2.14 -4.00 0.92
CA LYS A 136 -0.79 -4.55 0.90
C LYS A 136 -0.04 -4.07 -0.33
N ALA A 137 1.09 -3.40 -0.13
CA ALA A 137 2.05 -3.09 -1.17
C ALA A 137 3.25 -4.06 -1.10
N PHE A 138 3.80 -4.43 -2.25
CA PHE A 138 4.93 -5.34 -2.39
C PHE A 138 5.71 -5.04 -3.67
N VAL A 139 6.97 -5.52 -3.76
CA VAL A 139 7.81 -5.31 -4.95
C VAL A 139 7.37 -6.25 -6.06
N LYS A 140 7.23 -5.74 -7.29
CA LYS A 140 6.90 -6.54 -8.48
C LYS A 140 7.99 -7.57 -8.77
N LYS A 141 7.60 -8.80 -9.14
CA LYS A 141 8.54 -9.90 -9.43
C LYS A 141 9.54 -9.57 -10.55
N GLU A 142 9.13 -8.81 -11.54
CA GLU A 142 9.96 -8.38 -12.67
C GLU A 142 11.15 -7.48 -12.25
N VAL A 143 11.07 -6.85 -11.10
CA VAL A 143 12.12 -5.99 -10.55
C VAL A 143 13.10 -6.77 -9.68
N THR A 144 12.65 -7.83 -9.03
CA THR A 144 13.44 -8.65 -8.11
C THR A 144 14.46 -9.56 -8.83
N LEU A 145 14.34 -9.71 -10.15
CA LEU A 145 15.18 -10.57 -10.98
C LEU A 145 16.32 -9.82 -11.69
N LYS A 146 16.54 -8.55 -11.39
CA LYS A 146 17.67 -7.75 -11.86
C LYS A 146 18.65 -7.53 -10.72
#